data_160d9380519a363414e06454540ac2ef
#
_entry.id   160d9380519a363414e06454540ac2ef
#
_cell.length_a   1.000
_cell.length_b   1.000
_cell.length_c   1.000
_cell.angle_alpha   90.00
_cell.angle_beta   90.00
_cell.angle_gamma   90.00
#
_symmetry.space_group_name_H-M   'P 1'
#
loop_
_entity.id
_entity.type
_entity.pdbx_description
1 polymer ?
#
loop_
_entity_poly.entity_id
_entity_poly.type
_entity_poly.pdbx_seq_one_letter_code
_entity_poly.pdbx_strand_id
1 'polypeptide(L)'
;MSRIVSFGCSLTFGQSLPDCILGKKTDLPSQYAWPSVLARLMRRPCKNYGIPGASNLEILHCISSVTEIFPGDVVIVMWSFLERSCVLESDTVKQIGPWIDRPEIKTYYQHLHSDYTDRFLYPILVRHGDALVRKHTDNVYHMEARTTDCFPLSTLGVSIDDAEPFTDATYTDTGIDGVHPGIIRHEQLAKKIYAILQAN
;
A
#
# COMPACT_ATOMS: atom_id res chain seq x y z
N MET A 1 -9.86 -13.03 17.67
CA MET A 1 -9.28 -13.78 16.51
C MET A 1 -8.40 -12.79 15.77
N SER A 2 -7.12 -13.10 15.61
CA SER A 2 -6.17 -12.19 14.92
C SER A 2 -6.49 -12.08 13.43
N ARG A 3 -6.32 -10.90 12.87
CA ARG A 3 -6.68 -10.55 11.49
C ARG A 3 -5.42 -10.25 10.67
N ILE A 4 -5.58 -10.24 9.36
CA ILE A 4 -4.66 -9.55 8.44
C ILE A 4 -5.21 -8.15 8.24
N VAL A 5 -4.43 -7.14 8.58
CA VAL A 5 -4.75 -5.72 8.38
C VAL A 5 -3.74 -5.16 7.39
N SER A 6 -4.19 -4.52 6.33
CA SER A 6 -3.29 -3.99 5.31
C SER A 6 -3.60 -2.53 4.99
N PHE A 7 -2.54 -1.74 4.81
CA PHE A 7 -2.59 -0.35 4.34
C PHE A 7 -1.79 -0.22 3.05
N GLY A 8 -2.19 0.66 2.16
CA GLY A 8 -1.47 0.90 0.92
C GLY A 8 -2.30 1.62 -0.14
N CYS A 9 -1.83 1.59 -1.37
CA CYS A 9 -2.47 2.24 -2.51
C CYS A 9 -3.38 1.29 -3.30
N SER A 10 -3.61 1.60 -4.59
CA SER A 10 -4.40 0.78 -5.53
C SER A 10 -3.95 -0.68 -5.61
N LEU A 11 -2.66 -0.94 -5.43
CA LEU A 11 -2.08 -2.28 -5.44
C LEU A 11 -2.51 -3.12 -4.22
N THR A 12 -2.74 -2.48 -3.09
CA THR A 12 -3.29 -3.12 -1.88
C THR A 12 -4.80 -3.26 -1.99
N PHE A 13 -5.47 -2.25 -2.53
CA PHE A 13 -6.92 -2.28 -2.78
C PHE A 13 -7.32 -3.39 -3.76
N GLY A 14 -6.48 -3.66 -4.77
CA GLY A 14 -6.78 -4.57 -5.86
C GLY A 14 -7.57 -3.88 -6.97
N GLN A 15 -7.21 -2.63 -7.28
CA GLN A 15 -7.83 -1.87 -8.36
C GLN A 15 -7.66 -2.62 -9.68
N SER A 16 -8.74 -2.62 -10.52
CA SER A 16 -8.81 -3.26 -11.83
C SER A 16 -8.80 -4.79 -11.82
N LEU A 17 -8.92 -5.41 -10.66
CA LEU A 17 -9.26 -6.83 -10.58
C LEU A 17 -10.74 -7.05 -10.94
N PRO A 18 -11.16 -8.28 -11.32
CA PRO A 18 -12.49 -8.53 -11.89
C PRO A 18 -13.69 -8.08 -11.05
N ASP A 19 -13.54 -8.03 -9.73
CA ASP A 19 -14.57 -7.56 -8.78
C ASP A 19 -14.41 -6.08 -8.39
N CYS A 20 -13.38 -5.39 -8.92
CA CYS A 20 -13.05 -3.99 -8.65
C CYS A 20 -12.87 -3.17 -9.94
N ILE A 21 -13.87 -3.19 -10.82
CA ILE A 21 -13.83 -2.45 -12.08
C ILE A 21 -14.12 -0.98 -11.83
N LEU A 22 -13.18 -0.09 -12.22
CA LEU A 22 -13.37 1.37 -12.22
C LEU A 22 -14.69 1.73 -12.95
N GLY A 23 -15.52 2.54 -12.27
CA GLY A 23 -16.81 3.00 -12.81
C GLY A 23 -18.01 2.16 -12.38
N LYS A 24 -17.84 0.95 -11.83
CA LYS A 24 -18.85 0.32 -11.00
C LYS A 24 -18.47 0.58 -9.56
N LYS A 25 -19.31 1.32 -8.84
CA LYS A 25 -19.11 1.62 -7.39
C LYS A 25 -18.97 0.34 -6.57
N THR A 26 -17.77 -0.21 -6.52
CA THR A 26 -17.39 -1.13 -5.46
C THR A 26 -16.52 -0.33 -4.52
N ASP A 27 -17.10 0.22 -3.46
CA ASP A 27 -16.37 0.91 -2.40
C ASP A 27 -15.55 -0.08 -1.55
N LEU A 28 -15.47 -1.34 -1.98
CA LEU A 28 -14.83 -2.43 -1.26
C LEU A 28 -13.58 -2.92 -1.99
N PRO A 29 -12.49 -3.18 -1.26
CA PRO A 29 -11.31 -3.81 -1.82
C PRO A 29 -11.60 -5.18 -2.43
N SER A 30 -10.81 -5.54 -3.45
CA SER A 30 -10.97 -6.80 -4.17
C SER A 30 -10.73 -8.04 -3.29
N GLN A 31 -11.55 -9.06 -3.50
CA GLN A 31 -11.32 -10.39 -2.90
C GLN A 31 -10.12 -11.12 -3.53
N TYR A 32 -9.68 -10.70 -4.72
CA TYR A 32 -8.49 -11.22 -5.40
C TYR A 32 -7.23 -10.43 -5.08
N ALA A 33 -7.33 -9.31 -4.35
CA ALA A 33 -6.17 -8.55 -3.90
C ALA A 33 -5.31 -9.38 -2.94
N TRP A 34 -4.00 -9.15 -2.97
CA TRP A 34 -3.03 -9.90 -2.15
C TRP A 34 -3.38 -9.96 -0.65
N PRO A 35 -3.98 -8.93 0.00
CA PRO A 35 -4.34 -9.04 1.42
C PRO A 35 -5.44 -10.07 1.65
N SER A 36 -6.45 -10.10 0.77
CA SER A 36 -7.56 -11.05 0.85
C SER A 36 -7.09 -12.47 0.55
N VAL A 37 -6.16 -12.64 -0.40
CA VAL A 37 -5.54 -13.94 -0.71
C VAL A 37 -4.70 -14.43 0.47
N LEU A 38 -3.85 -13.57 1.04
CA LEU A 38 -3.03 -13.88 2.21
C LEU A 38 -3.90 -14.30 3.41
N ALA A 39 -4.97 -13.56 3.66
CA ALA A 39 -5.89 -13.86 4.76
C ALA A 39 -6.52 -15.26 4.60
N ARG A 40 -6.90 -15.64 3.38
CA ARG A 40 -7.38 -17.02 3.10
C ARG A 40 -6.30 -18.07 3.35
N LEU A 41 -5.06 -17.82 2.91
CA LEU A 41 -3.93 -18.73 3.17
C LEU A 41 -3.69 -18.92 4.67
N MET A 42 -3.81 -17.87 5.44
CA MET A 42 -3.63 -17.87 6.89
C MET A 42 -4.89 -18.27 7.67
N ARG A 43 -6.02 -18.47 7.00
CA ARG A 43 -7.33 -18.73 7.62
C ARG A 43 -7.72 -17.67 8.66
N ARG A 44 -7.48 -16.40 8.33
CA ARG A 44 -7.77 -15.24 9.18
C ARG A 44 -8.71 -14.27 8.48
N PRO A 45 -9.50 -13.47 9.20
CA PRO A 45 -10.24 -12.35 8.60
C PRO A 45 -9.28 -11.32 8.01
N CYS A 46 -9.76 -10.59 7.00
CA CYS A 46 -9.03 -9.50 6.34
C CYS A 46 -9.69 -8.16 6.61
N LYS A 47 -8.88 -7.15 6.91
CA LYS A 47 -9.23 -5.73 6.86
C LYS A 47 -8.26 -5.04 5.92
N ASN A 48 -8.76 -4.66 4.76
CA ASN A 48 -7.97 -4.01 3.72
C ASN A 48 -8.32 -2.53 3.66
N TYR A 49 -7.39 -1.67 4.05
CA TYR A 49 -7.45 -0.21 4.02
C TYR A 49 -6.64 0.37 2.84
N GLY A 50 -6.52 -0.36 1.75
CA GLY A 50 -5.92 0.16 0.53
C GLY A 50 -6.78 1.28 -0.07
N ILE A 51 -6.15 2.34 -0.58
CA ILE A 51 -6.81 3.49 -1.17
C ILE A 51 -6.27 3.69 -2.59
N PRO A 52 -7.11 3.58 -3.63
CA PRO A 52 -6.68 3.84 -5.00
C PRO A 52 -6.03 5.21 -5.16
N GLY A 53 -4.83 5.25 -5.76
CA GLY A 53 -4.09 6.49 -5.97
C GLY A 53 -3.35 7.06 -4.76
N ALA A 54 -3.45 6.45 -3.58
CA ALA A 54 -2.87 6.99 -2.36
C ALA A 54 -1.37 7.30 -2.46
N SER A 55 -1.00 8.44 -1.89
CA SER A 55 0.38 8.81 -1.56
C SER A 55 0.80 8.22 -0.20
N ASN A 56 2.10 8.29 0.12
CA ASN A 56 2.61 7.83 1.42
C ASN A 56 2.04 8.66 2.59
N LEU A 57 1.79 9.96 2.38
CA LEU A 57 1.14 10.81 3.37
C LEU A 57 -0.32 10.40 3.60
N GLU A 58 -1.06 10.05 2.55
CA GLU A 58 -2.43 9.58 2.66
C GLU A 58 -2.51 8.20 3.35
N ILE A 59 -1.54 7.31 3.08
CA ILE A 59 -1.42 6.03 3.80
C ILE A 59 -1.19 6.28 5.29
N LEU A 60 -0.27 7.18 5.65
CA LEU A 60 -0.02 7.55 7.05
C LEU A 60 -1.27 8.16 7.70
N HIS A 61 -1.99 9.03 6.99
CA HIS A 61 -3.25 9.61 7.47
C HIS A 61 -4.29 8.52 7.75
N CYS A 62 -4.43 7.56 6.83
CA CYS A 62 -5.31 6.40 7.04
C CYS A 62 -4.90 5.60 8.28
N ILE A 63 -3.62 5.28 8.45
CA ILE A 63 -3.10 4.59 9.65
C ILE A 63 -3.47 5.36 10.93
N SER A 64 -3.28 6.68 10.93
CA SER A 64 -3.57 7.53 12.10
C SER A 64 -5.06 7.59 12.47
N SER A 65 -5.93 7.35 11.50
CA SER A 65 -7.39 7.41 11.66
C SER A 65 -8.01 6.07 12.05
N VAL A 66 -7.29 4.95 11.84
CA VAL A 66 -7.81 3.62 12.16
C VAL A 66 -7.57 3.30 13.64
N THR A 67 -8.66 3.14 14.38
CA THR A 67 -8.65 2.81 15.82
C THR A 67 -8.81 1.32 16.10
N GLU A 68 -9.15 0.53 15.09
CA GLU A 68 -9.47 -0.88 15.23
C GLU A 68 -8.30 -1.82 14.84
N ILE A 69 -7.12 -1.56 15.38
CA ILE A 69 -6.00 -2.51 15.34
C ILE A 69 -5.88 -3.14 16.73
N PHE A 70 -5.84 -4.48 16.79
CA PHE A 70 -5.81 -5.20 18.06
C PHE A 70 -4.51 -5.98 18.25
N PRO A 71 -4.13 -6.25 19.50
CA PRO A 71 -3.02 -7.15 19.80
C PRO A 71 -3.19 -8.50 19.08
N GLY A 72 -2.13 -8.94 18.40
CA GLY A 72 -2.15 -10.18 17.61
C GLY A 72 -2.60 -10.03 16.16
N ASP A 73 -3.14 -8.89 15.73
CA ASP A 73 -3.30 -8.60 14.31
C ASP A 73 -1.94 -8.57 13.62
N VAL A 74 -1.89 -9.09 12.39
CA VAL A 74 -0.72 -8.95 11.50
C VAL A 74 -0.97 -7.76 10.60
N VAL A 75 -0.21 -6.71 10.79
CA VAL A 75 -0.34 -5.46 10.02
C VAL A 75 0.74 -5.41 8.94
N ILE A 76 0.33 -5.20 7.70
CA ILE A 76 1.23 -5.06 6.56
C ILE A 76 0.97 -3.73 5.88
N VAL A 77 2.00 -2.88 5.83
CA VAL A 77 1.95 -1.57 5.17
C VAL A 77 2.73 -1.66 3.86
N MET A 78 2.04 -1.51 2.74
CA MET A 78 2.66 -1.33 1.43
C MET A 78 2.76 0.16 1.13
N TRP A 79 3.96 0.71 1.25
CA TRP A 79 4.24 2.09 0.92
C TRP A 79 4.15 2.33 -0.59
N SER A 80 3.61 3.47 -0.96
CA SER A 80 3.33 3.85 -2.34
C SER A 80 4.55 4.46 -3.03
N PHE A 81 4.35 4.91 -4.25
CA PHE A 81 5.36 5.58 -5.07
C PHE A 81 5.75 6.93 -4.46
N LEU A 82 7.03 7.29 -4.54
CA LEU A 82 7.55 8.53 -3.92
C LEU A 82 6.95 9.79 -4.53
N GLU A 83 6.78 9.79 -5.84
CA GLU A 83 6.28 10.94 -6.59
C GLU A 83 4.81 11.27 -6.33
N ARG A 84 4.08 10.45 -5.57
CA ARG A 84 2.68 10.72 -5.19
C ARG A 84 2.60 11.63 -3.99
N SER A 85 1.72 12.62 -4.07
CA SER A 85 1.45 13.55 -2.97
C SER A 85 -0.05 13.70 -2.71
N CYS A 86 -0.42 14.41 -1.67
CA CYS A 86 -1.80 14.81 -1.42
C CYS A 86 -1.87 16.07 -0.58
N VAL A 87 -3.02 16.73 -0.63
CA VAL A 87 -3.42 17.77 0.33
C VAL A 87 -4.47 17.19 1.25
N LEU A 88 -4.18 17.22 2.55
CA LEU A 88 -5.14 16.84 3.58
C LEU A 88 -5.98 18.06 3.92
N GLU A 89 -7.28 17.97 3.75
CA GLU A 89 -8.28 18.94 4.19
C GLU A 89 -9.08 18.34 5.37
N SER A 90 -9.89 19.15 6.06
CA SER A 90 -10.62 18.67 7.25
C SER A 90 -11.46 17.41 6.98
N ASP A 91 -12.09 17.33 5.82
CA ASP A 91 -13.08 16.29 5.51
C ASP A 91 -12.74 15.51 4.23
N THR A 92 -11.67 15.88 3.52
CA THR A 92 -11.32 15.26 2.24
C THR A 92 -9.81 15.18 2.04
N VAL A 93 -9.40 14.27 1.16
CA VAL A 93 -8.01 14.18 0.68
C VAL A 93 -8.01 14.45 -0.81
N LYS A 94 -7.23 15.44 -1.23
CA LYS A 94 -7.00 15.75 -2.65
C LYS A 94 -5.70 15.09 -3.09
N GLN A 95 -5.81 14.03 -3.87
CA GLN A 95 -4.65 13.32 -4.40
C GLN A 95 -3.95 14.14 -5.49
N ILE A 96 -2.62 14.11 -5.47
CA ILE A 96 -1.72 14.71 -6.45
C ILE A 96 -0.88 13.58 -7.03
N GLY A 97 -1.12 13.24 -8.30
CA GLY A 97 -0.42 12.15 -8.97
C GLY A 97 -0.09 12.51 -10.41
N PRO A 98 1.05 12.02 -10.97
CA PRO A 98 1.48 12.39 -12.32
C PRO A 98 0.51 11.94 -13.43
N TRP A 99 -0.42 11.05 -13.13
CA TRP A 99 -1.47 10.58 -14.05
C TRP A 99 -2.72 11.48 -14.08
N ILE A 100 -2.80 12.48 -13.19
CA ILE A 100 -3.95 13.38 -13.10
C ILE A 100 -3.78 14.52 -14.10
N ASP A 101 -4.58 14.50 -15.18
CA ASP A 101 -4.54 15.51 -16.22
C ASP A 101 -5.35 16.76 -15.83
N ARG A 102 -4.78 17.57 -14.95
CA ARG A 102 -5.32 18.89 -14.54
C ARG A 102 -4.21 19.94 -14.56
N PRO A 103 -4.51 21.20 -14.97
CA PRO A 103 -3.51 22.26 -15.06
C PRO A 103 -2.77 22.51 -13.74
N GLU A 104 -3.48 22.53 -12.62
CA GLU A 104 -2.89 22.73 -11.30
C GLU A 104 -1.93 21.62 -10.90
N ILE A 105 -2.21 20.36 -11.28
CA ILE A 105 -1.33 19.23 -11.01
C ILE A 105 -0.08 19.28 -11.89
N LYS A 106 -0.25 19.65 -13.16
CA LYS A 106 0.91 19.89 -14.05
C LYS A 106 1.81 20.98 -13.50
N THR A 107 1.23 22.10 -13.04
CA THR A 107 1.97 23.21 -12.41
C THR A 107 2.73 22.74 -11.16
N TYR A 108 2.10 21.90 -10.32
CA TYR A 108 2.76 21.31 -9.16
C TYR A 108 4.02 20.54 -9.57
N TYR A 109 3.92 19.60 -10.52
CA TYR A 109 5.10 18.83 -10.95
C TYR A 109 6.15 19.63 -11.66
N GLN A 110 5.78 20.71 -12.37
CA GLN A 110 6.72 21.57 -13.07
C GLN A 110 7.50 22.53 -12.15
N HIS A 111 6.88 22.98 -11.05
CA HIS A 111 7.42 24.10 -10.28
C HIS A 111 7.57 23.86 -8.78
N LEU A 112 6.88 22.89 -8.21
CA LEU A 112 6.83 22.67 -6.75
C LEU A 112 7.31 21.27 -6.33
N HIS A 113 7.17 20.28 -7.19
CA HIS A 113 7.61 18.93 -6.90
C HIS A 113 9.14 18.83 -6.84
N SER A 114 9.64 18.04 -5.90
CA SER A 114 11.07 17.81 -5.72
C SER A 114 11.33 16.39 -5.26
N ASP A 115 12.09 15.63 -6.05
CA ASP A 115 12.56 14.30 -5.69
C ASP A 115 13.33 14.30 -4.36
N TYR A 116 14.05 15.38 -4.07
CA TYR A 116 14.75 15.53 -2.80
C TYR A 116 13.77 15.60 -1.63
N THR A 117 12.69 16.36 -1.76
CA THR A 117 11.65 16.45 -0.73
C THR A 117 10.99 15.10 -0.51
N ASP A 118 10.66 14.38 -1.57
CA ASP A 118 10.04 13.05 -1.48
C ASP A 118 10.94 12.05 -0.76
N ARG A 119 12.23 12.00 -1.14
CA ARG A 119 13.23 11.14 -0.48
C ARG A 119 13.47 11.51 0.98
N PHE A 120 13.42 12.80 1.32
CA PHE A 120 13.56 13.29 2.69
C PHE A 120 12.34 12.94 3.56
N LEU A 121 11.13 13.11 3.03
CA LEU A 121 9.90 12.86 3.77
C LEU A 121 9.60 11.37 3.94
N TYR A 122 9.94 10.55 2.97
CA TYR A 122 9.58 9.14 2.96
C TYR A 122 9.99 8.38 4.24
N PRO A 123 11.26 8.40 4.69
CA PRO A 123 11.66 7.72 5.93
C PRO A 123 10.95 8.27 7.18
N ILE A 124 10.56 9.54 7.18
CA ILE A 124 9.82 10.15 8.30
C ILE A 124 8.40 9.57 8.35
N LEU A 125 7.73 9.50 7.21
CA LEU A 125 6.38 8.94 7.11
C LEU A 125 6.34 7.46 7.49
N VAL A 126 7.33 6.69 7.00
CA VAL A 126 7.46 5.25 7.29
C VAL A 126 7.66 5.00 8.77
N ARG A 127 8.63 5.68 9.40
CA ARG A 127 8.92 5.55 10.85
C ARG A 127 7.73 5.97 11.70
N HIS A 128 7.03 7.03 11.30
CA HIS A 128 5.85 7.47 12.03
C HIS A 128 4.70 6.47 11.92
N GLY A 129 4.46 5.93 10.74
CA GLY A 129 3.47 4.87 10.51
C GLY A 129 3.77 3.61 11.32
N ASP A 130 5.04 3.16 11.33
CA ASP A 130 5.49 2.04 12.14
C ASP A 130 5.19 2.28 13.64
N ALA A 131 5.60 3.44 14.16
CA ALA A 131 5.40 3.80 15.55
C ALA A 131 3.91 3.88 15.96
N LEU A 132 3.03 4.32 15.04
CA LEU A 132 1.58 4.34 15.29
C LEU A 132 1.01 2.93 15.37
N VAL A 133 1.36 2.06 14.44
CA VAL A 133 0.86 0.67 14.41
C VAL A 133 1.37 -0.13 15.60
N ARG A 134 2.65 0.02 15.97
CA ARG A 134 3.26 -0.68 17.10
C ARG A 134 2.68 -0.33 18.47
N LYS A 135 1.90 0.73 18.59
CA LYS A 135 1.10 0.98 19.80
C LYS A 135 0.04 -0.10 20.04
N HIS A 136 -0.33 -0.84 19.00
CA HIS A 136 -1.43 -1.80 19.02
C HIS A 136 -0.98 -3.25 18.87
N THR A 137 0.06 -3.52 18.08
CA THR A 137 0.58 -4.86 17.81
C THR A 137 2.07 -4.84 17.49
N ASP A 138 2.79 -5.91 17.84
CA ASP A 138 4.20 -6.09 17.48
C ASP A 138 4.38 -6.75 16.10
N ASN A 139 3.31 -7.33 15.54
CA ASN A 139 3.34 -8.02 14.26
C ASN A 139 3.19 -7.04 13.08
N VAL A 140 4.18 -6.19 12.88
CA VAL A 140 4.19 -5.13 11.86
C VAL A 140 5.22 -5.44 10.79
N TYR A 141 4.78 -5.38 9.52
CA TYR A 141 5.60 -5.66 8.35
C TYR A 141 5.47 -4.51 7.36
N HIS A 142 6.58 -4.14 6.74
CA HIS A 142 6.63 -3.08 5.74
C HIS A 142 7.11 -3.62 4.41
N MET A 143 6.55 -3.10 3.33
CA MET A 143 6.98 -3.36 1.97
C MET A 143 6.77 -2.12 1.10
N GLU A 144 7.39 -2.08 -0.06
CA GLU A 144 7.25 -1.01 -1.04
C GLU A 144 6.50 -1.50 -2.27
N ALA A 145 5.64 -0.64 -2.83
CA ALA A 145 5.01 -0.88 -4.12
C ALA A 145 6.07 -0.94 -5.25
N ARG A 146 7.12 -0.14 -5.08
CA ARG A 146 8.31 -0.07 -5.93
C ARG A 146 9.51 0.14 -5.05
N THR A 147 10.55 -0.66 -5.21
CA THR A 147 11.78 -0.53 -4.45
C THR A 147 12.36 0.87 -4.57
N THR A 148 12.71 1.46 -3.44
CA THR A 148 13.39 2.76 -3.36
C THR A 148 14.73 2.58 -2.65
N ASP A 149 15.76 3.28 -3.11
CA ASP A 149 17.09 3.26 -2.47
C ASP A 149 17.21 4.30 -1.34
N CYS A 150 16.09 4.96 -0.98
CA CYS A 150 16.15 6.09 -0.05
C CYS A 150 15.97 5.71 1.41
N PHE A 151 15.42 4.54 1.70
CA PHE A 151 15.25 4.07 3.08
C PHE A 151 15.13 2.54 3.13
N PRO A 152 16.11 1.83 3.73
CA PRO A 152 16.01 0.39 3.89
C PRO A 152 14.98 0.05 4.98
N LEU A 153 13.85 -0.55 4.59
CA LEU A 153 12.77 -0.94 5.50
C LEU A 153 13.23 -1.97 6.55
N SER A 154 14.27 -2.75 6.26
CA SER A 154 14.93 -3.68 7.18
C SER A 154 15.41 -3.02 8.48
N THR A 155 15.65 -1.70 8.47
CA THR A 155 16.01 -0.94 9.69
C THR A 155 14.87 -0.87 10.72
N LEU A 156 13.63 -1.18 10.33
CA LEU A 156 12.48 -1.27 11.24
C LEU A 156 12.29 -2.67 11.85
N GLY A 157 13.18 -3.61 11.55
CA GLY A 157 13.24 -4.94 12.16
C GLY A 157 12.57 -6.04 11.36
N VAL A 158 11.43 -5.80 10.72
CA VAL A 158 10.77 -6.81 9.86
C VAL A 158 10.32 -6.15 8.56
N SER A 159 11.09 -6.42 7.52
CA SER A 159 10.80 -5.97 6.19
C SER A 159 10.46 -7.17 5.30
N ILE A 160 9.59 -6.95 4.33
CA ILE A 160 9.34 -7.91 3.25
C ILE A 160 10.26 -7.52 2.07
N ASP A 161 11.56 -7.32 2.35
CA ASP A 161 12.53 -6.81 1.38
C ASP A 161 12.80 -7.79 0.22
N ASP A 162 12.58 -9.08 0.44
CA ASP A 162 12.69 -10.09 -0.62
C ASP A 162 11.47 -10.13 -1.55
N ALA A 163 10.46 -9.30 -1.31
CA ALA A 163 9.38 -9.14 -2.25
C ALA A 163 9.92 -8.34 -3.45
N GLU A 164 10.13 -9.00 -4.60
CA GLU A 164 10.34 -8.29 -5.85
C GLU A 164 9.31 -7.16 -5.97
N PRO A 165 9.74 -5.97 -6.46
CA PRO A 165 8.82 -4.83 -6.55
C PRO A 165 7.53 -5.27 -7.24
N PHE A 166 6.40 -4.96 -6.60
CA PHE A 166 5.09 -5.39 -7.11
C PHE A 166 4.80 -4.83 -8.52
N THR A 167 5.57 -3.81 -8.91
CA THR A 167 5.43 -3.09 -10.18
C THR A 167 6.55 -3.39 -11.18
N ASP A 168 7.34 -4.45 -11.00
CA ASP A 168 8.37 -4.78 -11.97
C ASP A 168 7.78 -5.24 -13.31
N ALA A 169 8.41 -4.84 -14.42
CA ALA A 169 7.88 -4.89 -15.78
C ALA A 169 7.62 -6.31 -16.36
N THR A 170 7.80 -7.34 -15.56
CA THR A 170 7.56 -8.76 -15.92
C THR A 170 6.24 -9.28 -15.33
N TYR A 171 5.15 -8.52 -15.49
CA TYR A 171 3.85 -9.05 -15.08
C TYR A 171 3.50 -10.32 -15.83
N THR A 172 3.18 -11.37 -15.08
CA THR A 172 2.62 -12.60 -15.65
C THR A 172 1.18 -12.38 -16.14
N ASP A 173 0.49 -11.37 -15.59
CA ASP A 173 -0.84 -10.94 -15.97
C ASP A 173 -1.11 -9.48 -15.55
N THR A 174 -2.10 -8.86 -16.18
CA THR A 174 -2.57 -7.51 -15.85
C THR A 174 -4.06 -7.53 -15.47
N GLY A 175 -4.47 -6.52 -14.72
CA GLY A 175 -5.87 -6.23 -14.47
C GLY A 175 -6.60 -5.78 -15.75
N ILE A 176 -7.91 -5.53 -15.63
CA ILE A 176 -8.77 -5.18 -16.78
C ILE A 176 -8.32 -3.90 -17.50
N ASP A 177 -7.66 -2.99 -16.80
CA ASP A 177 -7.12 -1.74 -17.37
C ASP A 177 -5.78 -1.91 -18.11
N GLY A 178 -5.20 -3.10 -18.09
CA GLY A 178 -3.90 -3.40 -18.72
C GLY A 178 -2.69 -2.73 -18.02
N VAL A 179 -2.89 -2.05 -16.89
CA VAL A 179 -1.86 -1.29 -16.17
C VAL A 179 -1.58 -1.87 -14.79
N HIS A 180 -2.64 -2.16 -14.01
CA HIS A 180 -2.48 -2.77 -12.69
C HIS A 180 -2.18 -4.26 -12.79
N PRO A 181 -1.51 -4.84 -11.79
CA PRO A 181 -1.28 -6.29 -11.72
C PRO A 181 -2.59 -7.08 -11.72
N GLY A 182 -2.57 -8.24 -12.38
CA GLY A 182 -3.71 -9.17 -12.40
C GLY A 182 -3.74 -10.14 -11.23
N ILE A 183 -4.66 -11.11 -11.29
CA ILE A 183 -4.91 -12.06 -10.20
C ILE A 183 -3.67 -12.89 -9.87
N ILE A 184 -2.96 -13.39 -10.90
CA ILE A 184 -1.79 -14.28 -10.71
C ILE A 184 -0.72 -13.55 -9.92
N ARG A 185 -0.44 -12.27 -10.24
CA ARG A 185 0.56 -11.48 -9.53
C ARG A 185 0.17 -11.23 -8.07
N HIS A 186 -1.10 -10.95 -7.80
CA HIS A 186 -1.60 -10.82 -6.43
C HIS A 186 -1.46 -12.13 -5.63
N GLU A 187 -1.74 -13.27 -6.25
CA GLU A 187 -1.54 -14.59 -5.62
C GLU A 187 -0.06 -14.90 -5.35
N GLN A 188 0.82 -14.60 -6.28
CA GLN A 188 2.25 -14.79 -6.12
C GLN A 188 2.78 -13.98 -4.94
N LEU A 189 2.42 -12.68 -4.86
CA LEU A 189 2.81 -11.83 -3.74
C LEU A 189 2.26 -12.37 -2.41
N ALA A 190 0.99 -12.74 -2.35
CA ALA A 190 0.41 -13.28 -1.14
C ALA A 190 1.11 -14.58 -0.66
N LYS A 191 1.46 -15.49 -1.58
CA LYS A 191 2.21 -16.71 -1.26
C LYS A 191 3.61 -16.41 -0.74
N LYS A 192 4.29 -15.41 -1.33
CA LYS A 192 5.62 -14.97 -0.88
C LYS A 192 5.54 -14.39 0.54
N ILE A 193 4.60 -13.48 0.80
CA ILE A 193 4.37 -12.91 2.14
C ILE A 193 4.04 -14.04 3.12
N TYR A 194 3.17 -14.99 2.74
CA TYR A 194 2.83 -16.13 3.59
C TYR A 194 4.06 -16.93 4.00
N ALA A 195 4.95 -17.23 3.05
CA ALA A 195 6.19 -17.97 3.34
C ALA A 195 7.09 -17.22 4.33
N ILE A 196 7.24 -15.90 4.18
CA ILE A 196 8.02 -15.05 5.11
C ILE A 196 7.39 -15.08 6.51
N LEU A 197 6.06 -14.94 6.61
CA LEU A 197 5.35 -14.96 7.90
C LEU A 197 5.39 -16.33 8.61
N GLN A 198 5.63 -17.43 7.89
CA GLN A 198 5.79 -18.76 8.49
C GLN A 198 7.22 -19.05 8.94
N ALA A 199 8.21 -18.32 8.42
CA ALA A 199 9.62 -18.49 8.76
C ALA A 199 10.05 -17.69 10.01
N ASN A 200 9.24 -16.71 10.42
CA ASN A 200 9.42 -15.89 11.62
C ASN A 200 8.51 -16.36 12.76
#